data_f4304e9f1ee40b3d01e6caf93ac382f3
#
_entry.id   f4304e9f1ee40b3d01e6caf93ac382f3
#
_cell.length_a   1.000
_cell.length_b   1.000
_cell.length_c   1.000
_cell.angle_alpha   90.00
_cell.angle_beta   90.00
_cell.angle_gamma   90.00
#
_symmetry.space_group_name_H-M   'P 1'
#
loop_
_entity.id
_entity.type
_entity.pdbx_description
1 polymer ?
#
loop_
_entity_poly.entity_id
_entity_poly.type
_entity_poly.pdbx_seq_one_letter_code
_entity_poly.pdbx_strand_id
1 'polypeptide(L)'
;KLFDHFVEPQLVQPVFITDYPIELSPLSKKKEDNPRLVERFELFIGRKEIANAYTELNDPIDQKQRFEEQVAERQAGDEEAHWMDHDFIRALEYGMPPTAGEGIGIDRLVMLLTNSSSIRDVILFPQLKKES
;
A
#
# COMPACT_ATOMS: atom_id res chain seq x y z
N LYS A 1 -5.46 6.44 -9.67
CA LYS A 1 -5.81 7.72 -10.37
C LYS A 1 -7.33 7.94 -10.52
N LEU A 2 -8.12 6.98 -11.07
CA LEU A 2 -9.59 7.16 -11.15
C LEU A 2 -10.25 7.06 -9.78
N PHE A 3 -9.86 6.08 -8.97
CA PHE A 3 -10.34 5.90 -7.61
C PHE A 3 -10.05 7.15 -6.75
N ASP A 4 -8.81 7.62 -6.74
CA ASP A 4 -8.35 8.77 -5.96
C ASP A 4 -9.10 10.06 -6.33
N HIS A 5 -9.45 10.17 -7.61
CA HIS A 5 -10.14 11.37 -8.12
C HIS A 5 -11.66 11.34 -7.87
N PHE A 6 -12.30 10.18 -8.09
CA PHE A 6 -13.77 10.10 -8.09
C PHE A 6 -14.36 9.45 -6.84
N VAL A 7 -13.64 8.55 -6.18
CA VAL A 7 -14.19 7.75 -5.08
C VAL A 7 -13.68 8.23 -3.72
N GLU A 8 -12.37 8.35 -3.54
CA GLU A 8 -11.77 8.73 -2.27
C GLU A 8 -12.36 10.03 -1.68
N PRO A 9 -12.63 11.10 -2.45
CA PRO A 9 -13.25 12.32 -1.93
C PRO A 9 -14.67 12.13 -1.37
N GLN A 10 -15.33 11.01 -1.66
CA GLN A 10 -16.66 10.68 -1.17
C GLN A 10 -16.65 9.82 0.10
N LEU A 11 -15.49 9.25 0.48
CA LEU A 11 -15.33 8.34 1.60
C LEU A 11 -15.23 9.08 2.95
N VAL A 12 -16.33 9.67 3.39
CA VAL A 12 -16.40 10.45 4.64
C VAL A 12 -16.50 9.53 5.87
N GLN A 13 -17.39 8.53 5.82
CA GLN A 13 -17.58 7.56 6.90
C GLN A 13 -16.47 6.50 6.87
N PRO A 14 -16.18 5.85 8.01
CA PRO A 14 -15.24 4.73 8.01
C PRO A 14 -15.68 3.65 7.04
N VAL A 15 -14.80 3.27 6.12
CA VAL A 15 -15.06 2.23 5.11
C VAL A 15 -13.78 1.46 4.81
N PHE A 16 -13.91 0.14 4.68
CA PHE A 16 -12.87 -0.73 4.16
C PHE A 16 -13.09 -0.93 2.65
N ILE A 17 -12.07 -0.62 1.88
CA ILE A 17 -12.00 -0.97 0.46
C ILE A 17 -11.19 -2.26 0.36
N THR A 18 -11.75 -3.28 -0.25
CA THR A 18 -11.16 -4.63 -0.35
C THR A 18 -10.97 -5.06 -1.80
N ASP A 19 -10.32 -6.20 -2.00
CA ASP A 19 -10.25 -6.85 -3.31
C ASP A 19 -9.54 -6.01 -4.37
N TYR A 20 -8.32 -5.57 -4.04
CA TYR A 20 -7.48 -4.80 -4.96
C TYR A 20 -7.02 -5.65 -6.16
N PRO A 21 -6.90 -5.04 -7.36
CA PRO A 21 -6.26 -5.69 -8.50
C PRO A 21 -4.82 -6.11 -8.20
N ILE A 22 -4.41 -7.26 -8.74
CA ILE A 22 -3.07 -7.82 -8.51
C ILE A 22 -1.96 -6.90 -9.03
N GLU A 23 -2.21 -6.19 -10.11
CA GLU A 23 -1.28 -5.25 -10.74
C GLU A 23 -0.92 -4.07 -9.82
N LEU A 24 -1.83 -3.69 -8.92
CA LEU A 24 -1.61 -2.60 -7.95
C LEU A 24 -1.03 -3.09 -6.61
N SER A 25 -0.73 -4.37 -6.48
CA SER A 25 -0.38 -4.97 -5.19
C SER A 25 0.67 -6.07 -5.34
N PRO A 26 1.88 -5.75 -5.80
CA PRO A 26 2.89 -6.73 -6.17
C PRO A 26 3.42 -7.57 -5.00
N LEU A 27 3.21 -7.14 -3.75
CA LEU A 27 3.66 -7.83 -2.53
C LEU A 27 2.55 -8.62 -1.84
N SER A 28 1.31 -8.52 -2.34
CA SER A 28 0.14 -9.13 -1.70
C SER A 28 -0.19 -10.48 -2.31
N LYS A 29 -0.62 -11.43 -1.48
CA LYS A 29 -1.05 -12.76 -1.92
C LYS A 29 -2.35 -12.66 -2.72
N LYS A 30 -2.42 -13.34 -3.85
CA LYS A 30 -3.64 -13.43 -4.66
C LYS A 30 -4.71 -14.26 -3.95
N LYS A 31 -5.97 -13.92 -4.20
CA LYS A 31 -7.12 -14.67 -3.70
C LYS A 31 -7.21 -16.03 -4.41
N GLU A 32 -7.59 -17.07 -3.66
CA GLU A 32 -7.74 -18.43 -4.21
C GLU A 32 -8.91 -18.53 -5.18
N ASP A 33 -10.01 -17.85 -4.88
CA ASP A 33 -11.25 -17.86 -5.68
C ASP A 33 -11.19 -16.91 -6.90
N ASN A 34 -10.33 -15.89 -6.86
CA ASN A 34 -10.14 -14.96 -7.97
C ASN A 34 -8.69 -14.45 -8.07
N PRO A 35 -7.82 -15.12 -8.83
CA PRO A 35 -6.40 -14.78 -8.93
C PRO A 35 -6.06 -13.40 -9.52
N ARG A 36 -7.05 -12.68 -10.06
CA ARG A 36 -6.88 -11.28 -10.52
C ARG A 36 -6.97 -10.26 -9.38
N LEU A 37 -7.39 -10.70 -8.19
CA LEU A 37 -7.52 -9.89 -6.99
C LEU A 37 -6.57 -10.40 -5.92
N VAL A 38 -6.21 -9.52 -4.99
CA VAL A 38 -5.36 -9.84 -3.85
C VAL A 38 -6.11 -9.73 -2.52
N GLU A 39 -5.61 -10.44 -1.52
CA GLU A 39 -6.09 -10.36 -0.13
C GLU A 39 -5.54 -9.09 0.54
N ARG A 40 -6.13 -7.94 0.20
CA ARG A 40 -5.75 -6.62 0.67
C ARG A 40 -6.97 -5.79 1.02
N PHE A 41 -6.83 -4.95 2.03
CA PHE A 41 -7.77 -3.87 2.29
C PHE A 41 -7.04 -2.56 2.61
N GLU A 42 -7.74 -1.45 2.39
CA GLU A 42 -7.38 -0.15 2.93
C GLU A 42 -8.56 0.40 3.72
N LEU A 43 -8.29 1.00 4.87
CA LEU A 43 -9.27 1.70 5.70
C LEU A 43 -9.24 3.19 5.39
N PHE A 44 -10.36 3.73 4.93
CA PHE A 44 -10.56 5.16 4.73
C PHE A 44 -11.48 5.73 5.82
N ILE A 45 -11.10 6.90 6.36
CA ILE A 45 -11.92 7.69 7.29
C ILE A 45 -11.72 9.17 6.97
N GLY A 46 -12.79 9.91 6.78
CA GLY A 46 -12.72 11.34 6.52
C GLY A 46 -11.94 11.69 5.26
N ARG A 47 -12.10 10.90 4.19
CA ARG A 47 -11.42 11.06 2.90
C ARG A 47 -9.89 10.87 2.98
N LYS A 48 -9.42 10.07 3.91
CA LYS A 48 -7.99 9.76 4.08
C LYS A 48 -7.82 8.27 4.33
N GLU A 49 -6.87 7.66 3.66
CA GLU A 49 -6.37 6.34 4.03
C GLU A 49 -5.73 6.41 5.42
N ILE A 50 -6.23 5.58 6.34
CA ILE A 50 -5.75 5.49 7.72
C ILE A 50 -4.90 4.24 7.92
N ALA A 51 -5.27 3.13 7.29
CA ALA A 51 -4.55 1.87 7.38
C ALA A 51 -4.60 1.11 6.06
N ASN A 52 -3.60 0.28 5.84
CA ASN A 52 -3.48 -0.65 4.72
C ASN A 52 -2.95 -1.98 5.26
N ALA A 53 -3.58 -3.08 4.88
CA ALA A 53 -3.16 -4.41 5.30
C ALA A 53 -3.39 -5.43 4.19
N TYR A 54 -2.56 -6.46 4.15
CA TYR A 54 -2.68 -7.54 3.18
C TYR A 54 -2.04 -8.83 3.70
N THR A 55 -2.48 -9.95 3.12
CA THR A 55 -1.77 -11.21 3.26
C THR A 55 -0.47 -11.14 2.44
N GLU A 56 0.66 -11.35 3.09
CA GLU A 56 1.97 -11.28 2.46
C GLU A 56 2.13 -12.39 1.40
N LEU A 57 2.66 -12.03 0.25
CA LEU A 57 3.06 -13.01 -0.75
C LEU A 57 4.32 -13.73 -0.26
N ASN A 58 4.17 -15.02 0.04
CA ASN A 58 5.25 -15.85 0.58
C ASN A 58 5.79 -16.91 -0.40
N ASP A 59 5.39 -16.85 -1.67
CA ASP A 59 5.93 -17.67 -2.76
C ASP A 59 7.04 -16.90 -3.49
N PRO A 60 8.32 -17.31 -3.39
CA PRO A 60 9.42 -16.62 -4.04
C PRO A 60 9.36 -16.66 -5.57
N ILE A 61 8.73 -17.68 -6.15
CA ILE A 61 8.60 -17.82 -7.61
C ILE A 61 7.58 -16.79 -8.14
N ASP A 62 6.40 -16.72 -7.52
CA ASP A 62 5.36 -15.74 -7.84
C ASP A 62 5.90 -14.31 -7.60
N GLN A 63 6.58 -14.07 -6.47
CA GLN A 63 7.15 -12.76 -6.16
C GLN A 63 8.19 -12.30 -7.18
N LYS A 64 9.07 -13.20 -7.62
CA LYS A 64 10.06 -12.89 -8.64
C LYS A 64 9.40 -12.48 -9.96
N GLN A 65 8.39 -13.23 -10.40
CA GLN A 65 7.64 -12.92 -11.61
C GLN A 65 7.00 -11.53 -11.52
N ARG A 66 6.38 -11.18 -10.41
CA ARG A 66 5.76 -9.85 -10.24
C ARG A 66 6.79 -8.72 -10.24
N PHE A 67 7.97 -8.94 -9.66
CA PHE A 67 9.04 -7.94 -9.76
C PHE A 67 9.56 -7.78 -11.19
N GLU A 68 9.63 -8.86 -11.98
CA GLU A 68 9.99 -8.79 -13.39
C GLU A 68 8.96 -7.98 -14.19
N GLU A 69 7.66 -8.15 -13.92
CA GLU A 69 6.56 -7.37 -14.50
C GLU A 69 6.67 -5.87 -14.11
N GLN A 70 6.91 -5.57 -12.83
CA GLN A 70 7.12 -4.20 -12.35
C GLN A 70 8.34 -3.52 -12.99
N VAL A 71 9.44 -4.24 -13.17
CA VAL A 71 10.62 -3.71 -13.89
C VAL A 71 10.29 -3.37 -15.34
N ALA A 72 9.49 -4.20 -16.01
CA ALA A 72 9.06 -3.93 -17.37
C ALA A 72 8.14 -2.68 -17.46
N GLU A 73 7.21 -2.52 -16.53
CA GLU A 73 6.36 -1.33 -16.42
C GLU A 73 7.19 -0.06 -16.16
N ARG A 74 8.19 -0.16 -15.29
CA ARG A 74 9.12 0.94 -15.03
C ARG A 74 9.91 1.35 -16.26
N GLN A 75 10.38 0.38 -17.04
CA GLN A 75 11.08 0.67 -18.29
C GLN A 75 10.14 1.29 -19.34
N ALA A 76 8.84 1.02 -19.26
CA ALA A 76 7.81 1.64 -20.09
C ALA A 76 7.40 3.05 -19.62
N GLY A 77 7.95 3.54 -18.50
CA GLY A 77 7.76 4.90 -17.99
C GLY A 77 6.92 5.03 -16.73
N ASP A 78 6.61 3.93 -16.05
CA ASP A 78 5.97 3.97 -14.73
C ASP A 78 7.03 4.16 -13.63
N GLU A 79 7.17 5.40 -13.14
CA GLU A 79 8.13 5.75 -12.10
C GLU A 79 7.76 5.19 -10.73
N GLU A 80 6.51 4.81 -10.50
CA GLU A 80 6.04 4.24 -9.24
C GLU A 80 6.30 2.73 -9.14
N ALA A 81 6.57 2.05 -10.26
CA ALA A 81 6.82 0.62 -10.30
C ALA A 81 8.12 0.22 -9.57
N HIS A 82 8.12 -0.95 -8.94
CA HIS A 82 9.22 -1.45 -8.14
C HIS A 82 10.46 -1.84 -8.98
N TRP A 83 11.62 -1.74 -8.34
CA TRP A 83 12.85 -2.36 -8.83
C TRP A 83 12.90 -3.84 -8.46
N MET A 84 13.73 -4.61 -9.20
CA MET A 84 14.07 -5.97 -8.79
C MET A 84 14.86 -5.95 -7.48
N ASP A 85 14.34 -6.67 -6.48
CA ASP A 85 15.01 -6.88 -5.20
C ASP A 85 15.40 -8.36 -5.05
N HIS A 86 16.64 -8.67 -5.41
CA HIS A 86 17.17 -10.03 -5.33
C HIS A 86 17.36 -10.50 -3.88
N ASP A 87 17.65 -9.60 -2.95
CA ASP A 87 17.83 -9.96 -1.54
C ASP A 87 16.50 -10.29 -0.88
N PHE A 88 15.44 -9.57 -1.26
CA PHE A 88 14.08 -9.90 -0.83
C PHE A 88 13.64 -11.28 -1.33
N ILE A 89 13.83 -11.59 -2.63
CA ILE A 89 13.53 -12.92 -3.19
C ILE A 89 14.32 -14.00 -2.43
N ARG A 90 15.60 -13.78 -2.24
CA ARG A 90 16.47 -14.72 -1.51
C ARG A 90 16.00 -14.94 -0.06
N ALA A 91 15.52 -13.88 0.61
CA ALA A 91 14.96 -14.01 1.95
C ALA A 91 13.70 -14.90 1.96
N LEU A 92 12.81 -14.75 0.96
CA LEU A 92 11.62 -15.60 0.81
C LEU A 92 11.97 -17.08 0.56
N GLU A 93 13.06 -17.37 -0.14
CA GLU A 93 13.54 -18.73 -0.40
C GLU A 93 13.92 -19.51 0.88
N TYR A 94 14.26 -18.80 1.97
CA TYR A 94 14.49 -19.43 3.28
C TYR A 94 13.19 -19.87 3.97
N GLY A 95 12.06 -19.47 3.46
CA GLY A 95 10.73 -19.83 3.93
C GLY A 95 10.09 -18.75 4.80
N MET A 96 8.96 -18.21 4.32
CA MET A 96 8.10 -17.29 5.07
C MET A 96 6.78 -18.01 5.39
N PRO A 97 6.39 -18.14 6.67
CA PRO A 97 5.10 -18.73 7.02
C PRO A 97 3.93 -17.83 6.54
N PRO A 98 2.70 -18.35 6.49
CA PRO A 98 1.52 -17.51 6.26
C PRO A 98 1.52 -16.34 7.24
N THR A 99 1.54 -15.13 6.70
CA THR A 99 1.71 -13.88 7.46
C THR A 99 0.79 -12.82 6.86
N ALA A 100 0.26 -11.95 7.71
CA ALA A 100 -0.39 -10.72 7.29
C ALA A 100 0.38 -9.52 7.86
N GLY A 101 0.54 -8.49 7.02
CA GLY A 101 1.14 -7.23 7.41
C GLY A 101 0.10 -6.12 7.47
N GLU A 102 0.27 -5.17 8.38
CA GLU A 102 -0.57 -3.99 8.50
C GLU A 102 0.28 -2.74 8.72
N GLY A 103 -0.06 -1.67 7.98
CA GLY A 103 0.46 -0.33 8.19
C GLY A 103 -0.67 0.60 8.65
N ILE A 104 -0.44 1.32 9.77
CA ILE A 104 -1.36 2.35 10.27
C ILE A 104 -0.65 3.69 10.24
N GLY A 105 -1.26 4.68 9.56
CA GLY A 105 -0.78 6.06 9.52
C GLY A 105 -1.04 6.77 10.85
N ILE A 106 -0.11 6.67 11.80
CA ILE A 106 -0.28 7.22 13.15
C ILE A 106 -0.55 8.73 13.10
N ASP A 107 0.17 9.48 12.27
CA ASP A 107 -0.07 10.93 12.15
C ASP A 107 -1.49 11.22 11.65
N ARG A 108 -1.98 10.49 10.65
CA ARG A 108 -3.35 10.62 10.15
C ARG A 108 -4.39 10.22 11.20
N LEU A 109 -4.11 9.18 11.98
CA LEU A 109 -4.96 8.77 13.09
C LEU A 109 -5.03 9.86 14.17
N VAL A 110 -3.88 10.44 14.54
CA VAL A 110 -3.83 11.56 15.49
C VAL A 110 -4.58 12.78 14.95
N MET A 111 -4.41 13.14 13.67
CA MET A 111 -5.19 14.21 13.03
C MET A 111 -6.70 13.99 13.18
N LEU A 112 -7.15 12.75 12.97
CA LEU A 112 -8.57 12.39 13.10
C LEU A 112 -9.04 12.56 14.56
N LEU A 113 -8.29 12.03 15.53
CA LEU A 113 -8.66 12.05 16.95
C LEU A 113 -8.61 13.46 17.55
N THR A 114 -7.74 14.33 17.06
CA THR A 114 -7.59 15.72 17.54
C THR A 114 -8.34 16.74 16.70
N ASN A 115 -9.03 16.30 15.64
CA ASN A 115 -9.67 17.17 14.65
C ASN A 115 -8.70 18.21 14.04
N SER A 116 -7.44 17.81 13.82
CA SER A 116 -6.41 18.64 13.20
C SER A 116 -6.48 18.53 11.67
N SER A 117 -6.49 19.65 10.97
CA SER A 117 -6.60 19.69 9.51
C SER A 117 -5.27 19.47 8.79
N SER A 118 -4.14 19.74 9.47
CA SER A 118 -2.79 19.66 8.92
C SER A 118 -1.94 18.64 9.67
N ILE A 119 -1.18 17.84 8.92
CA ILE A 119 -0.21 16.89 9.50
C ILE A 119 0.90 17.62 10.28
N ARG A 120 1.20 18.88 9.95
CA ARG A 120 2.17 19.70 10.67
C ARG A 120 1.80 19.95 12.12
N ASP A 121 0.49 19.93 12.42
CA ASP A 121 -0.02 20.21 13.76
C ASP A 121 0.14 18.99 14.69
N VAL A 122 0.41 17.81 14.15
CA VAL A 122 0.53 16.55 14.92
C VAL A 122 1.94 15.97 14.90
N ILE A 123 2.83 16.45 14.03
CA ILE A 123 4.24 16.07 14.01
C ILE A 123 5.03 16.97 14.98
N LEU A 124 5.78 16.32 15.90
CA LEU A 124 6.55 17.08 16.94
C LEU A 124 7.61 18.00 16.34
N PHE A 125 8.28 17.62 15.26
CA PHE A 125 9.37 18.37 14.62
C PHE A 125 9.19 18.39 13.11
N PRO A 126 8.16 19.12 12.57
CA PRO A 126 7.94 19.16 11.13
C PRO A 126 9.10 19.87 10.42
N GLN A 127 9.61 19.25 9.36
CA GLN A 127 10.58 19.91 8.49
C GLN A 127 9.88 20.97 7.65
N LEU A 128 10.32 22.22 7.79
CA LEU A 128 9.83 23.33 7.01
C LEU A 128 10.81 23.67 5.88
N LYS A 129 10.30 24.24 4.79
CA LYS A 129 11.15 24.78 3.73
C LYS A 129 12.00 25.90 4.32
N LYS A 130 13.31 25.90 4.02
CA LYS A 130 14.18 27.02 4.43
C LYS A 130 13.63 28.33 3.87
N GLU A 131 13.59 29.36 4.72
CA GLU A 131 13.34 30.71 4.28
C GLU A 131 14.45 31.12 3.31
N SER A 132 14.07 31.60 2.14
CA SER A 132 14.99 32.06 1.08
C SER A 132 15.44 33.48 1.36
#